data_f9c757ba1258c717751d4ab594b597b1
#
_entry.id   f9c757ba1258c717751d4ab594b597b1
#
_cell.length_a   1.000
_cell.length_b   1.000
_cell.length_c   1.000
_cell.angle_alpha   90.00
_cell.angle_beta   90.00
_cell.angle_gamma   90.00
#
_symmetry.space_group_name_H-M   'P 1'
#
loop_
_entity.id
_entity.type
_entity.pdbx_description
1 polymer ?
#
loop_
_entity_poly.entity_id
_entity_poly.type
_entity_poly.pdbx_seq_one_letter_code
_entity_poly.pdbx_strand_id
1 'polypeptide(L)'
;NKTESVDVVLVNSYVAEVTKVVESDGEYTLTLKPYAPQGGSNPAAGDRTFETDVVGFEKEDIVVYTAAQNEIQSVAKAEVVSGDVTSVKIGKNASLDGTQYNYSKMIAKNLDDNTATDPSLNDGYEFYLDTYGYMIAFKGVETIDDYLFVTKALPSVTGVDAKVVL
;
A
#
# COMPACT_ATOMS: atom_id res chain seq x y z
N ASN A 1 49.09 -2.81 16.11
CA ASN A 1 47.80 -2.13 15.92
C ASN A 1 46.79 -3.14 15.37
N LYS A 2 45.83 -3.55 16.16
CA LYS A 2 44.64 -4.24 15.65
C LYS A 2 43.73 -3.19 15.02
N THR A 3 43.51 -3.27 13.74
CA THR A 3 42.49 -2.49 13.06
C THR A 3 41.14 -3.16 13.40
N GLU A 4 40.36 -2.54 14.25
CA GLU A 4 38.98 -2.97 14.48
C GLU A 4 38.15 -2.47 13.29
N SER A 5 37.54 -3.38 12.54
CA SER A 5 36.56 -3.06 11.50
C SER A 5 35.17 -3.17 12.09
N VAL A 6 34.33 -2.19 11.81
CA VAL A 6 32.89 -2.24 12.13
C VAL A 6 32.14 -2.44 10.82
N ASP A 7 31.40 -3.53 10.72
CA ASP A 7 30.50 -3.77 9.61
C ASP A 7 29.13 -3.14 9.91
N VAL A 8 28.70 -2.22 9.05
CA VAL A 8 27.39 -1.58 9.16
C VAL A 8 26.48 -2.15 8.10
N VAL A 9 25.38 -2.77 8.51
CA VAL A 9 24.33 -3.23 7.62
C VAL A 9 23.20 -2.21 7.62
N LEU A 10 22.89 -1.65 6.44
CA LEU A 10 21.76 -0.76 6.27
C LEU A 10 20.52 -1.59 5.95
N VAL A 11 19.55 -1.55 6.84
CA VAL A 11 18.24 -2.18 6.65
C VAL A 11 17.23 -1.10 6.24
N ASN A 12 16.61 -1.26 5.07
CA ASN A 12 15.55 -0.36 4.61
C ASN A 12 14.20 -1.10 4.64
N SER A 13 13.13 -0.33 4.85
CA SER A 13 11.76 -0.83 4.70
C SER A 13 11.28 -0.57 3.27
N TYR A 14 10.57 -1.53 2.70
CA TYR A 14 10.00 -1.50 1.36
C TYR A 14 8.54 -1.95 1.43
N VAL A 15 7.78 -1.67 0.39
CA VAL A 15 6.38 -2.11 0.26
C VAL A 15 6.25 -3.19 -0.80
N ALA A 16 5.37 -4.16 -0.54
CA ALA A 16 5.02 -5.22 -1.49
C ALA A 16 3.54 -5.58 -1.38
N GLU A 17 3.02 -6.22 -2.42
CA GLU A 17 1.73 -6.90 -2.43
C GLU A 17 1.95 -8.40 -2.17
N VAL A 18 1.11 -9.01 -1.35
CA VAL A 18 1.05 -10.46 -1.18
C VAL A 18 0.29 -11.06 -2.37
N THR A 19 0.99 -11.79 -3.23
CA THR A 19 0.37 -12.41 -4.41
C THR A 19 -0.12 -13.83 -4.14
N LYS A 20 0.46 -14.50 -3.14
CA LYS A 20 0.09 -15.86 -2.74
C LYS A 20 0.41 -16.10 -1.27
N VAL A 21 -0.47 -16.85 -0.61
CA VAL A 21 -0.26 -17.40 0.74
C VAL A 21 -0.43 -18.91 0.65
N VAL A 22 0.51 -19.67 1.18
CA VAL A 22 0.44 -21.12 1.30
C VAL A 22 0.64 -21.47 2.76
N GLU A 23 -0.27 -22.26 3.32
CA GLU A 23 -0.14 -22.85 4.65
C GLU A 23 0.29 -24.32 4.53
N SER A 24 1.25 -24.72 5.33
CA SER A 24 1.66 -26.11 5.50
C SER A 24 2.13 -26.33 6.93
N ASP A 25 1.47 -27.24 7.65
CA ASP A 25 1.83 -27.65 9.02
C ASP A 25 1.90 -26.48 10.05
N GLY A 26 1.12 -25.43 9.83
CA GLY A 26 1.06 -24.24 10.70
C GLY A 26 2.12 -23.17 10.36
N GLU A 27 2.91 -23.38 9.34
CA GLU A 27 3.80 -22.37 8.76
C GLU A 27 3.18 -21.78 7.49
N TYR A 28 3.44 -20.51 7.25
CA TYR A 28 2.92 -19.75 6.10
C TYR A 28 4.05 -19.32 5.21
N THR A 29 3.93 -19.63 3.91
CA THR A 29 4.82 -19.12 2.87
C THR A 29 4.10 -18.03 2.10
N LEU A 30 4.60 -16.79 2.19
CA LEU A 30 4.12 -15.65 1.45
C LEU A 30 4.91 -15.48 0.16
N THR A 31 4.24 -15.22 -0.95
CA THR A 31 4.90 -14.75 -2.18
C THR A 31 4.64 -13.25 -2.31
N LEU A 32 5.69 -12.46 -2.33
CA LEU A 32 5.66 -11.00 -2.37
C LEU A 32 6.02 -10.49 -3.75
N LYS A 33 5.23 -9.53 -4.24
CA LYS A 33 5.52 -8.71 -5.42
C LYS A 33 5.92 -7.31 -4.97
N PRO A 34 7.22 -7.01 -4.91
CA PRO A 34 7.70 -5.73 -4.44
C PRO A 34 7.36 -4.58 -5.39
N TYR A 35 6.99 -3.43 -4.82
CA TYR A 35 6.91 -2.18 -5.55
C TYR A 35 8.27 -1.48 -5.54
N ALA A 36 8.67 -0.94 -6.69
CA ALA A 36 9.92 -0.20 -6.78
C ALA A 36 9.80 1.14 -6.04
N PRO A 37 10.78 1.52 -5.21
CA PRO A 37 10.81 2.85 -4.62
C PRO A 37 11.05 3.93 -5.69
N GLN A 38 10.58 5.15 -5.41
CA GLN A 38 10.72 6.30 -6.28
C GLN A 38 12.17 6.66 -6.51
N GLY A 39 12.92 6.57 -7.28
CA GLY A 39 14.33 6.96 -7.45
C GLY A 39 15.36 5.93 -7.02
N GLY A 40 14.91 4.69 -6.80
CA GLY A 40 15.79 3.59 -6.42
C GLY A 40 15.49 2.29 -7.17
N SER A 41 16.45 1.36 -7.13
CA SER A 41 16.21 -0.02 -7.55
C SER A 41 15.59 -0.79 -6.39
N ASN A 42 14.58 -1.58 -6.67
CA ASN A 42 14.09 -2.55 -5.71
C ASN A 42 15.21 -3.56 -5.40
N PRO A 43 15.56 -3.83 -4.11
CA PRO A 43 16.55 -4.83 -3.77
C PRO A 43 16.12 -6.24 -4.19
N ALA A 44 14.83 -6.38 -4.50
CA ALA A 44 14.20 -7.60 -4.95
C ALA A 44 13.59 -7.39 -6.35
N ALA A 45 14.29 -7.72 -7.40
CA ALA A 45 13.71 -7.83 -8.73
C ALA A 45 12.88 -9.13 -8.81
N GLY A 46 11.56 -9.00 -9.03
CA GLY A 46 10.63 -10.11 -9.14
C GLY A 46 9.96 -10.52 -7.82
N ASP A 47 9.16 -11.57 -7.90
CA ASP A 47 8.42 -12.12 -6.75
C ASP A 47 9.37 -12.81 -5.77
N ARG A 48 9.09 -12.65 -4.49
CA ARG A 48 9.87 -13.26 -3.42
C ARG A 48 9.02 -14.05 -2.47
N THR A 49 9.59 -15.12 -1.91
CA THR A 49 8.96 -15.92 -0.87
C THR A 49 9.54 -15.57 0.49
N PHE A 50 8.68 -15.60 1.50
CA PHE A 50 9.04 -15.41 2.90
C PHE A 50 8.24 -16.38 3.76
N GLU A 51 8.94 -17.13 4.60
CA GLU A 51 8.34 -18.07 5.55
C GLU A 51 8.08 -17.38 6.88
N THR A 52 6.91 -17.61 7.46
CA THR A 52 6.52 -17.01 8.74
C THR A 52 5.52 -17.90 9.48
N ASP A 53 5.54 -17.84 10.80
CA ASP A 53 4.52 -18.40 11.69
C ASP A 53 3.38 -17.39 12.00
N VAL A 54 3.50 -16.16 11.52
CA VAL A 54 2.49 -15.11 11.71
C VAL A 54 1.28 -15.37 10.83
N VAL A 55 0.13 -15.51 11.46
CA VAL A 55 -1.17 -15.75 10.81
C VAL A 55 -1.84 -14.44 10.33
N GLY A 56 -2.79 -14.57 9.41
CA GLY A 56 -3.69 -13.48 9.04
C GLY A 56 -3.26 -12.70 7.80
N PHE A 57 -2.23 -13.14 7.06
CA PHE A 57 -1.94 -12.61 5.74
C PHE A 57 -2.90 -13.18 4.70
N GLU A 58 -3.34 -12.34 3.78
CA GLU A 58 -4.21 -12.71 2.67
C GLU A 58 -3.60 -12.23 1.34
N LYS A 59 -4.07 -12.82 0.25
CA LYS A 59 -3.75 -12.34 -1.08
C LYS A 59 -4.24 -10.90 -1.25
N GLU A 60 -3.45 -10.04 -1.90
CA GLU A 60 -3.70 -8.61 -2.12
C GLU A 60 -3.45 -7.73 -0.88
N ASP A 61 -3.04 -8.30 0.26
CA ASP A 61 -2.53 -7.50 1.37
C ASP A 61 -1.31 -6.67 0.94
N ILE A 62 -1.31 -5.40 1.31
CA ILE A 62 -0.13 -4.55 1.21
C ILE A 62 0.69 -4.69 2.49
N VAL A 63 1.94 -5.06 2.31
CA VAL A 63 2.86 -5.36 3.40
C VAL A 63 4.10 -4.46 3.34
N VAL A 64 4.64 -4.16 4.50
CA VAL A 64 5.96 -3.57 4.65
C VAL A 64 6.94 -4.69 4.95
N TYR A 65 8.02 -4.77 4.21
CA TYR A 65 9.09 -5.72 4.46
C TYR A 65 10.43 -5.03 4.60
N THR A 66 11.32 -5.62 5.39
CA THR A 66 12.71 -5.18 5.48
C THR A 66 13.59 -6.14 4.69
N ALA A 67 14.62 -5.59 4.05
CA ALA A 67 15.58 -6.39 3.32
C ALA A 67 17.02 -5.97 3.65
N ALA A 68 17.89 -6.95 3.81
CA ALA A 68 19.31 -6.79 3.97
C ALA A 68 20.03 -7.90 3.23
N GLN A 69 21.19 -7.60 2.64
CA GLN A 69 22.02 -8.58 1.91
C GLN A 69 21.25 -9.37 0.85
N ASN A 70 20.26 -8.70 0.21
CA ASN A 70 19.38 -9.28 -0.82
C ASN A 70 18.38 -10.35 -0.31
N GLU A 71 18.14 -10.43 0.98
CA GLU A 71 17.18 -11.32 1.62
C GLU A 71 16.12 -10.52 2.40
N ILE A 72 14.90 -11.04 2.44
CA ILE A 72 13.82 -10.50 3.26
C ILE A 72 14.09 -10.90 4.71
N GLN A 73 14.10 -9.91 5.61
CA GLN A 73 14.36 -10.12 7.04
C GLN A 73 13.07 -10.13 7.86
N SER A 74 12.06 -9.39 7.45
CA SER A 74 10.77 -9.34 8.12
C SER A 74 9.68 -8.89 7.17
N VAL A 75 8.44 -9.29 7.46
CA VAL A 75 7.23 -8.87 6.76
C VAL A 75 6.17 -8.55 7.81
N ALA A 76 5.46 -7.43 7.63
CA ALA A 76 4.32 -7.03 8.45
C ALA A 76 3.25 -6.40 7.55
N LYS A 77 1.96 -6.50 7.91
CA LYS A 77 0.92 -5.71 7.24
C LYS A 77 1.23 -4.22 7.40
N ALA A 78 1.07 -3.46 6.33
CA ALA A 78 1.19 -2.01 6.40
C ALA A 78 0.07 -1.44 7.28
N GLU A 79 0.39 -0.47 8.13
CA GLU A 79 -0.65 0.35 8.75
C GLU A 79 -1.26 1.25 7.68
N VAL A 80 -2.60 1.34 7.65
CA VAL A 80 -3.32 2.11 6.64
C VAL A 80 -4.08 3.24 7.32
N VAL A 81 -3.93 4.45 6.79
CA VAL A 81 -4.72 5.62 7.16
C VAL A 81 -5.39 6.17 5.91
N SER A 82 -6.66 6.54 6.00
CA SER A 82 -7.47 7.02 4.87
C SER A 82 -8.00 8.41 5.16
N GLY A 83 -8.18 9.21 4.13
CA GLY A 83 -8.75 10.55 4.24
C GLY A 83 -8.54 11.38 2.98
N ASP A 84 -8.94 12.65 3.04
CA ASP A 84 -8.75 13.59 1.95
C ASP A 84 -7.38 14.28 2.06
N VAL A 85 -6.70 14.41 0.94
CA VAL A 85 -5.40 15.09 0.88
C VAL A 85 -5.59 16.60 0.99
N THR A 86 -5.18 17.17 2.11
CA THR A 86 -5.33 18.60 2.43
C THR A 86 -4.09 19.44 2.15
N SER A 87 -2.93 18.82 2.06
CA SER A 87 -1.69 19.49 1.63
C SER A 87 -0.67 18.50 1.07
N VAL A 88 0.16 18.96 0.14
CA VAL A 88 1.26 18.18 -0.45
C VAL A 88 2.49 19.05 -0.54
N LYS A 89 3.60 18.54 -0.04
CA LYS A 89 4.95 19.06 -0.28
C LYS A 89 5.72 18.05 -1.11
N ILE A 90 5.79 18.31 -2.39
CA ILE A 90 6.32 17.40 -3.42
C ILE A 90 7.60 16.71 -2.96
N GLY A 91 7.60 15.39 -3.01
CA GLY A 91 8.73 14.53 -2.66
C GLY A 91 9.13 14.56 -1.17
N LYS A 92 8.29 15.06 -0.26
CA LYS A 92 8.63 15.19 1.16
C LYS A 92 7.55 14.71 2.12
N ASN A 93 6.33 15.22 1.99
CA ASN A 93 5.21 14.86 2.86
C ASN A 93 3.87 15.21 2.21
N ALA A 94 2.81 14.61 2.71
CA ALA A 94 1.44 14.97 2.43
C ALA A 94 0.62 14.92 3.72
N SER A 95 -0.53 15.60 3.75
CA SER A 95 -1.43 15.56 4.90
C SER A 95 -2.77 14.98 4.49
N LEU A 96 -3.29 14.04 5.31
CA LEU A 96 -4.66 13.55 5.27
C LEU A 96 -5.45 14.23 6.39
N ASP A 97 -6.56 14.86 6.06
CA ASP A 97 -7.46 15.55 7.01
C ASP A 97 -6.70 16.44 8.02
N GLY A 98 -5.65 17.12 7.53
CA GLY A 98 -4.79 17.99 8.34
C GLY A 98 -3.66 17.30 9.10
N THR A 99 -3.61 15.98 9.17
CA THR A 99 -2.51 15.22 9.78
C THR A 99 -1.39 14.98 8.77
N GLN A 100 -0.18 15.46 9.08
CA GLN A 100 0.98 15.35 8.18
C GLN A 100 1.69 14.01 8.32
N TYR A 101 2.00 13.38 7.17
CA TYR A 101 2.82 12.18 7.04
C TYR A 101 4.04 12.48 6.19
N ASN A 102 5.22 12.27 6.75
CA ASN A 102 6.47 12.40 6.01
C ASN A 102 6.69 11.17 5.12
N TYR A 103 7.31 11.38 3.97
CA TYR A 103 7.63 10.27 3.07
C TYR A 103 8.77 9.42 3.60
N SER A 104 8.62 8.12 3.52
CA SER A 104 9.70 7.18 3.71
C SER A 104 10.77 7.38 2.62
N LYS A 105 12.03 7.12 2.95
CA LYS A 105 13.13 7.17 1.97
C LYS A 105 12.91 6.21 0.80
N MET A 106 12.23 5.10 1.05
CA MET A 106 11.92 4.06 0.06
C MET A 106 10.46 4.09 -0.37
N ILE A 107 9.82 5.27 -0.37
CA ILE A 107 8.44 5.42 -0.80
C ILE A 107 8.26 4.93 -2.24
N ALA A 108 7.23 4.13 -2.48
CA ALA A 108 6.80 3.70 -3.79
C ALA A 108 6.01 4.82 -4.50
N LYS A 109 5.73 4.63 -5.78
CA LYS A 109 4.74 5.42 -6.51
C LYS A 109 3.33 5.01 -6.09
N ASN A 110 2.32 5.71 -6.61
CA ASN A 110 0.93 5.30 -6.48
C ASN A 110 0.77 3.82 -6.84
N LEU A 111 0.14 3.04 -5.95
CA LEU A 111 0.01 1.59 -6.13
C LEU A 111 -0.98 1.21 -7.24
N ASP A 112 -1.92 2.10 -7.61
CA ASP A 112 -2.92 1.83 -8.65
C ASP A 112 -2.33 1.88 -10.05
N ASP A 113 -1.56 2.91 -10.36
CA ASP A 113 -1.09 3.19 -11.72
C ASP A 113 0.43 3.16 -11.86
N ASN A 114 1.15 3.11 -10.75
CA ASN A 114 2.61 3.11 -10.69
C ASN A 114 3.26 4.30 -11.44
N THR A 115 2.56 5.41 -11.54
CA THR A 115 3.01 6.62 -12.26
C THR A 115 3.20 7.82 -11.35
N ALA A 116 2.19 8.18 -10.57
CA ALA A 116 2.24 9.35 -9.70
C ALA A 116 3.25 9.15 -8.56
N THR A 117 4.05 10.19 -8.32
CA THR A 117 5.07 10.23 -7.24
C THR A 117 4.55 10.92 -5.99
N ASP A 118 3.48 11.69 -6.10
CA ASP A 118 2.81 12.40 -5.01
C ASP A 118 1.30 12.25 -5.17
N PRO A 119 0.52 12.20 -4.08
CA PRO A 119 -0.92 12.21 -4.15
C PRO A 119 -1.45 13.57 -4.64
N SER A 120 -2.63 13.57 -5.28
CA SER A 120 -3.31 14.80 -5.71
C SER A 120 -3.98 15.50 -4.53
N LEU A 121 -4.04 16.82 -4.59
CA LEU A 121 -4.72 17.64 -3.58
C LEU A 121 -6.24 17.53 -3.73
N ASN A 122 -6.95 17.45 -2.62
CA ASN A 122 -8.41 17.35 -2.50
C ASN A 122 -9.03 16.04 -3.01
N ASP A 123 -8.20 15.01 -3.24
CA ASP A 123 -8.67 13.67 -3.58
C ASP A 123 -8.53 12.75 -2.35
N GLY A 124 -9.36 11.70 -2.28
CA GLY A 124 -9.30 10.67 -1.25
C GLY A 124 -8.16 9.70 -1.50
N TYR A 125 -7.39 9.38 -0.46
CA TYR A 125 -6.29 8.43 -0.52
C TYR A 125 -6.22 7.54 0.71
N GLU A 126 -5.65 6.35 0.52
CA GLU A 126 -5.06 5.52 1.55
C GLU A 126 -3.55 5.73 1.56
N PHE A 127 -2.99 6.06 2.72
CA PHE A 127 -1.55 6.06 2.94
C PHE A 127 -1.15 4.81 3.71
N TYR A 128 -0.15 4.12 3.20
CA TYR A 128 0.45 2.95 3.82
C TYR A 128 1.69 3.41 4.57
N LEU A 129 1.74 3.09 5.87
CA LEU A 129 2.80 3.55 6.76
C LEU A 129 3.79 2.42 7.05
N ASP A 130 5.05 2.79 7.17
CA ASP A 130 6.08 1.89 7.70
C ASP A 130 6.01 1.83 9.25
N THR A 131 6.83 0.98 9.84
CA THR A 131 6.86 0.79 11.30
C THR A 131 7.26 2.04 12.11
N TYR A 132 7.71 3.09 11.44
CA TYR A 132 8.07 4.38 12.03
C TYR A 132 7.02 5.47 11.77
N GLY A 133 5.91 5.13 11.10
CA GLY A 133 4.84 6.06 10.74
C GLY A 133 5.17 6.96 9.53
N TYR A 134 6.18 6.63 8.73
CA TYR A 134 6.43 7.31 7.47
C TYR A 134 5.58 6.70 6.36
N MET A 135 5.03 7.53 5.48
CA MET A 135 4.30 7.08 4.31
C MET A 135 5.26 6.38 3.34
N ILE A 136 5.06 5.08 3.15
CA ILE A 136 5.88 4.23 2.28
C ILE A 136 5.22 3.93 0.94
N ALA A 137 3.88 4.08 0.86
CA ALA A 137 3.11 3.99 -0.37
C ALA A 137 1.79 4.75 -0.20
N PHE A 138 1.09 4.97 -1.30
CA PHE A 138 -0.25 5.54 -1.32
C PHE A 138 -1.07 4.98 -2.48
N LYS A 139 -2.38 5.01 -2.32
CA LYS A 139 -3.36 4.50 -3.28
C LYS A 139 -4.57 5.41 -3.28
N GLY A 140 -5.12 5.72 -4.46
CA GLY A 140 -6.38 6.45 -4.56
C GLY A 140 -7.54 5.64 -3.98
N VAL A 141 -8.45 6.31 -3.29
CA VAL A 141 -9.74 5.72 -2.90
C VAL A 141 -10.74 6.08 -3.98
N GLU A 142 -11.40 5.07 -4.54
CA GLU A 142 -12.52 5.35 -5.45
C GLU A 142 -13.62 6.05 -4.64
N THR A 143 -13.78 7.35 -4.85
CA THR A 143 -14.94 8.07 -4.35
C THR A 143 -16.13 7.71 -5.21
N ILE A 144 -17.16 7.11 -4.61
CA ILE A 144 -18.45 6.95 -5.30
C ILE A 144 -19.13 8.32 -5.25
N ASP A 145 -18.84 9.18 -6.23
CA ASP A 145 -19.36 10.55 -6.29
C ASP A 145 -20.85 10.61 -6.64
N ASP A 146 -21.45 9.50 -7.10
CA ASP A 146 -22.83 9.44 -7.53
C ASP A 146 -23.65 8.44 -6.69
N TYR A 147 -24.20 8.90 -5.58
CA TYR A 147 -25.28 8.20 -4.90
C TYR A 147 -26.60 8.47 -5.61
N LEU A 148 -27.10 7.54 -6.40
CA LEU A 148 -28.45 7.60 -6.95
C LEU A 148 -29.45 7.19 -5.89
N PHE A 149 -30.18 8.14 -5.33
CA PHE A 149 -31.33 7.84 -4.48
C PHE A 149 -32.55 7.50 -5.34
N VAL A 150 -32.96 6.23 -5.33
CA VAL A 150 -34.24 5.83 -5.93
C VAL A 150 -35.37 6.32 -5.05
N THR A 151 -35.97 7.45 -5.40
CA THR A 151 -37.07 8.04 -4.64
C THR A 151 -38.40 7.34 -4.89
N LYS A 152 -38.56 6.64 -6.02
CA LYS A 152 -39.75 5.86 -6.37
C LYS A 152 -39.45 4.79 -7.40
N ALA A 153 -39.81 3.53 -7.10
CA ALA A 153 -39.88 2.46 -8.07
C ALA A 153 -41.36 2.19 -8.42
N LEU A 154 -41.71 2.26 -9.70
CA LEU A 154 -43.01 1.86 -10.18
C LEU A 154 -42.96 0.40 -10.66
N PRO A 155 -43.87 -0.47 -10.24
CA PRO A 155 -43.90 -1.82 -10.75
C PRO A 155 -44.17 -1.83 -12.25
N SER A 156 -43.49 -2.69 -13.00
CA SER A 156 -43.75 -2.86 -14.42
C SER A 156 -45.17 -3.42 -14.61
N VAL A 157 -45.97 -2.72 -15.37
CA VAL A 157 -47.22 -3.25 -15.91
C VAL A 157 -46.87 -3.98 -17.19
N THR A 158 -47.40 -5.17 -17.38
CA THR A 158 -47.10 -6.09 -18.50
C THR A 158 -46.92 -5.30 -19.83
N GLY A 159 -45.70 -5.28 -20.35
CA GLY A 159 -45.36 -4.66 -21.62
C GLY A 159 -44.71 -3.27 -21.58
N VAL A 160 -44.38 -2.74 -20.39
CA VAL A 160 -43.71 -1.47 -20.22
C VAL A 160 -42.53 -1.66 -19.26
N ASP A 161 -41.32 -1.21 -19.65
CA ASP A 161 -40.13 -1.27 -18.82
C ASP A 161 -40.31 -0.46 -17.52
N ALA A 162 -39.75 -0.98 -16.44
CA ALA A 162 -39.75 -0.27 -15.16
C ALA A 162 -39.01 1.07 -15.32
N LYS A 163 -39.65 2.18 -14.97
CA LYS A 163 -39.03 3.50 -15.01
C LYS A 163 -38.58 3.88 -13.60
N VAL A 164 -37.27 4.12 -13.45
CA VAL A 164 -36.68 4.72 -12.26
C VAL A 164 -36.71 6.25 -12.46
N VAL A 165 -37.27 6.97 -11.49
CA VAL A 165 -37.21 8.42 -11.45
C VAL A 165 -36.16 8.79 -10.41
N LEU A 166 -35.14 9.47 -10.85
CA LEU A 166 -34.01 9.98 -10.06
C LEU A 166 -34.40 11.30 -9.41
#